data_d8f64ff523553d9eccdf67d3f6e6d8d4
#
_entry.id   d8f64ff523553d9eccdf67d3f6e6d8d4
#
_cell.length_a   1.000
_cell.length_b   1.000
_cell.length_c   1.000
_cell.angle_alpha   90.00
_cell.angle_beta   90.00
_cell.angle_gamma   90.00
#
_symmetry.space_group_name_H-M   'P 1'
#
loop_
_entity.id
_entity.type
_entity.pdbx_description
1 polymer ?
#
loop_
_entity_poly.entity_id
_entity_poly.type
_entity_poly.pdbx_seq_one_letter_code
_entity_poly.pdbx_strand_id
1 'polypeptide(L)'
;MIKTLLFLLFPTLVLGQLDKDKLSALQVHNDARKEVGVVPLVWSKKLEDQARKYAKQIASTNNYKHSNTRDGENLAMFFEYEKYNKVKTYIYSDTPLYDASMGWYNEIKDYQYSKVKRNRIGPKIGHYTQMVWKDTKEVGIASAISKNGNVYVVARYYPAGNYLGEYPY
;
A
#
# COMPACT_ATOMS: atom_id res chain seq x y z
N MET A 1 6.14 -50.04 21.86
CA MET A 1 6.78 -48.80 21.34
C MET A 1 5.70 -48.00 20.61
N ILE A 2 5.15 -46.98 21.24
CA ILE A 2 4.09 -46.11 20.67
C ILE A 2 4.83 -44.92 19.99
N LYS A 3 4.75 -44.84 18.66
CA LYS A 3 5.27 -43.67 17.91
C LYS A 3 4.27 -42.53 18.04
N THR A 4 4.59 -41.54 18.85
CA THR A 4 3.84 -40.29 18.96
C THR A 4 4.07 -39.49 17.67
N LEU A 5 3.03 -39.40 16.84
CA LEU A 5 3.01 -38.56 15.64
C LEU A 5 2.78 -37.11 16.07
N LEU A 6 3.83 -36.29 16.03
CA LEU A 6 3.75 -34.86 16.32
C LEU A 6 3.14 -34.16 15.11
N PHE A 7 1.84 -33.84 15.19
CA PHE A 7 1.20 -32.96 14.21
C PHE A 7 1.70 -31.53 14.43
N LEU A 8 2.60 -31.07 13.58
CA LEU A 8 2.90 -29.65 13.44
C LEU A 8 1.67 -28.96 12.84
N LEU A 9 0.87 -28.36 13.70
CA LEU A 9 -0.17 -27.40 13.31
C LEU A 9 0.54 -26.17 12.72
N PHE A 10 0.74 -26.14 11.40
CA PHE A 10 0.98 -24.90 10.72
C PHE A 10 -0.27 -24.04 10.91
N PRO A 11 -0.14 -22.79 11.39
CA PRO A 11 -1.28 -21.89 11.41
C PRO A 11 -1.72 -21.70 9.97
N THR A 12 -2.86 -22.27 9.59
CA THR A 12 -3.53 -21.94 8.34
C THR A 12 -3.88 -20.47 8.40
N LEU A 13 -3.03 -19.69 7.73
CA LEU A 13 -3.14 -18.24 7.64
C LEU A 13 -4.55 -17.88 7.18
N VAL A 14 -5.17 -16.96 7.88
CA VAL A 14 -6.50 -16.37 7.63
C VAL A 14 -6.51 -15.58 6.29
N LEU A 15 -6.04 -16.19 5.20
CA LEU A 15 -6.14 -15.64 3.83
C LEU A 15 -7.57 -15.72 3.28
N GLY A 16 -8.46 -16.44 3.95
CA GLY A 16 -9.84 -16.65 3.49
C GLY A 16 -10.79 -15.46 3.68
N GLN A 17 -10.34 -14.31 4.20
CA GLN A 17 -11.19 -13.15 4.45
C GLN A 17 -10.79 -11.88 3.71
N LEU A 18 -9.73 -11.90 2.89
CA LEU A 18 -9.39 -10.75 2.07
C LEU A 18 -10.20 -10.79 0.78
N ASP A 19 -10.81 -9.66 0.42
CA ASP A 19 -11.41 -9.51 -0.91
C ASP A 19 -10.34 -9.52 -2.02
N LYS A 20 -10.77 -9.69 -3.27
CA LYS A 20 -9.89 -9.84 -4.41
C LYS A 20 -8.93 -8.66 -4.58
N ASP A 21 -9.38 -7.43 -4.36
CA ASP A 21 -8.56 -6.23 -4.52
C ASP A 21 -7.44 -6.18 -3.47
N LYS A 22 -7.73 -6.51 -2.20
CA LYS A 22 -6.72 -6.60 -1.14
C LYS A 22 -5.68 -7.68 -1.40
N LEU A 23 -6.12 -8.86 -1.87
CA LEU A 23 -5.21 -9.94 -2.24
C LEU A 23 -4.27 -9.51 -3.37
N SER A 24 -4.81 -8.89 -4.41
CA SER A 24 -4.02 -8.40 -5.55
C SER A 24 -3.04 -7.29 -5.12
N ALA A 25 -3.47 -6.35 -4.29
CA ALA A 25 -2.60 -5.31 -3.75
C ALA A 25 -1.45 -5.89 -2.91
N LEU A 26 -1.74 -6.86 -2.02
CA LEU A 26 -0.72 -7.56 -1.24
C LEU A 26 0.25 -8.33 -2.14
N GLN A 27 -0.26 -8.96 -3.20
CA GLN A 27 0.56 -9.70 -4.16
C GLN A 27 1.56 -8.79 -4.86
N VAL A 28 1.15 -7.60 -5.33
CA VAL A 28 2.06 -6.61 -5.95
C VAL A 28 3.21 -6.25 -4.99
N HIS A 29 2.91 -6.02 -3.71
CA HIS A 29 3.94 -5.75 -2.70
C HIS A 29 4.90 -6.92 -2.55
N ASN A 30 4.38 -8.14 -2.47
CA ASN A 30 5.18 -9.32 -2.21
C ASN A 30 6.00 -9.76 -3.42
N ASP A 31 5.51 -9.51 -4.64
CA ASP A 31 6.30 -9.72 -5.85
C ASP A 31 7.48 -8.74 -5.92
N ALA A 32 7.24 -7.44 -5.66
CA ALA A 32 8.31 -6.44 -5.58
C ALA A 32 9.36 -6.79 -4.51
N ARG A 33 8.93 -7.28 -3.36
CA ARG A 33 9.82 -7.72 -2.27
C ARG A 33 10.63 -8.95 -2.62
N LYS A 34 10.01 -9.91 -3.32
CA LYS A 34 10.69 -11.10 -3.84
C LYS A 34 11.80 -10.75 -4.83
N GLU A 35 11.57 -9.77 -5.72
CA GLU A 35 12.56 -9.30 -6.70
C GLU A 35 13.85 -8.79 -6.03
N VAL A 36 13.75 -8.21 -4.84
CA VAL A 36 14.88 -7.67 -4.08
C VAL A 36 15.33 -8.54 -2.91
N GLY A 37 14.75 -9.74 -2.76
CA GLY A 37 15.18 -10.74 -1.77
C GLY A 37 14.80 -10.43 -0.33
N VAL A 38 13.75 -9.63 -0.07
CA VAL A 38 13.28 -9.34 1.28
C VAL A 38 11.99 -10.11 1.62
N VAL A 39 11.77 -10.34 2.93
CA VAL A 39 10.66 -11.15 3.46
C VAL A 39 9.30 -10.58 3.05
N PRO A 40 8.32 -11.41 2.62
CA PRO A 40 6.99 -10.95 2.28
C PRO A 40 6.27 -10.23 3.43
N LEU A 41 5.41 -9.27 3.08
CA LEU A 41 4.50 -8.62 4.02
C LEU A 41 3.30 -9.52 4.33
N VAL A 42 2.75 -9.37 5.53
CA VAL A 42 1.44 -9.91 5.88
C VAL A 42 0.41 -8.80 5.95
N TRP A 43 -0.86 -9.13 5.62
CA TRP A 43 -1.94 -8.17 5.74
C TRP A 43 -2.32 -7.94 7.19
N SER A 44 -2.37 -6.68 7.61
CA SER A 44 -2.75 -6.28 8.95
C SER A 44 -4.11 -5.58 8.95
N LYS A 45 -5.11 -6.23 9.55
CA LYS A 45 -6.45 -5.63 9.72
C LYS A 45 -6.41 -4.34 10.54
N LYS A 46 -5.52 -4.26 11.52
CA LYS A 46 -5.31 -3.05 12.32
C LYS A 46 -4.83 -1.89 11.46
N LEU A 47 -3.82 -2.12 10.61
CA LEU A 47 -3.30 -1.10 9.69
C LEU A 47 -4.32 -0.72 8.62
N GLU A 48 -5.11 -1.69 8.11
CA GLU A 48 -6.22 -1.42 7.20
C GLU A 48 -7.25 -0.47 7.81
N ASP A 49 -7.63 -0.69 9.08
CA ASP A 49 -8.60 0.16 9.75
C ASP A 49 -8.07 1.59 9.97
N GLN A 50 -6.79 1.73 10.29
CA GLN A 50 -6.12 3.02 10.36
C GLN A 50 -6.07 3.71 8.99
N ALA A 51 -5.69 2.98 7.94
CA ALA A 51 -5.68 3.45 6.56
C ALA A 51 -7.08 3.93 6.12
N ARG A 52 -8.12 3.13 6.40
CA ARG A 52 -9.52 3.45 6.09
C ARG A 52 -10.00 4.72 6.80
N LYS A 53 -9.67 4.87 8.09
CA LYS A 53 -9.99 6.08 8.85
C LYS A 53 -9.38 7.32 8.20
N TYR A 54 -8.10 7.23 7.82
CA TYR A 54 -7.41 8.35 7.20
C TYR A 54 -7.87 8.63 5.78
N ALA A 55 -8.12 7.60 4.96
CA ALA A 55 -8.69 7.76 3.62
C ALA A 55 -10.03 8.49 3.65
N LYS A 56 -10.93 8.12 4.59
CA LYS A 56 -12.21 8.82 4.83
C LYS A 56 -12.01 10.28 5.25
N GLN A 57 -11.02 10.56 6.09
CA GLN A 57 -10.70 11.93 6.51
C GLN A 57 -10.23 12.77 5.32
N ILE A 58 -9.32 12.26 4.48
CA ILE A 58 -8.89 12.94 3.25
C ILE A 58 -10.08 13.16 2.32
N ALA A 59 -10.90 12.13 2.10
CA ALA A 59 -12.07 12.20 1.21
C ALA A 59 -13.11 13.23 1.67
N SER A 60 -13.27 13.42 2.98
CA SER A 60 -14.22 14.42 3.53
C SER A 60 -13.71 15.85 3.46
N THR A 61 -12.40 16.06 3.55
CA THR A 61 -11.77 17.38 3.62
C THR A 61 -11.11 17.82 2.31
N ASN A 62 -10.91 16.89 1.36
CA ASN A 62 -10.06 17.04 0.17
C ASN A 62 -8.63 17.53 0.49
N ASN A 63 -8.15 17.30 1.70
CA ASN A 63 -6.80 17.69 2.14
C ASN A 63 -5.82 16.54 1.91
N TYR A 64 -5.32 16.41 0.68
CA TYR A 64 -4.41 15.35 0.25
C TYR A 64 -2.98 15.63 0.73
N LYS A 65 -2.62 15.10 1.88
CA LYS A 65 -1.27 15.18 2.47
C LYS A 65 -1.00 13.96 3.34
N HIS A 66 0.27 13.73 3.67
CA HIS A 66 0.63 12.72 4.66
C HIS A 66 0.05 13.03 6.05
N SER A 67 -0.33 11.97 6.76
CA SER A 67 -0.79 12.08 8.15
C SER A 67 0.40 12.23 9.12
N ASN A 68 0.10 12.70 10.34
CA ASN A 68 1.06 12.63 11.43
C ASN A 68 0.96 11.26 12.13
N THR A 69 1.65 10.25 11.59
CA THR A 69 1.69 8.89 12.11
C THR A 69 3.13 8.43 12.33
N ARG A 70 3.30 7.40 13.18
CA ARG A 70 4.58 6.69 13.35
C ARG A 70 4.72 5.49 12.40
N ASP A 71 3.63 5.10 11.75
CA ASP A 71 3.64 4.06 10.73
C ASP A 71 4.19 4.61 9.41
N GLY A 72 4.73 3.74 8.55
CA GLY A 72 4.98 4.08 7.16
C GLY A 72 3.66 4.38 6.43
N GLU A 73 3.69 5.23 5.42
CA GLU A 73 2.50 5.64 4.69
C GLU A 73 2.78 5.86 3.22
N ASN A 74 1.97 5.23 2.35
CA ASN A 74 1.86 5.58 0.95
C ASN A 74 0.46 6.15 0.68
N LEU A 75 0.39 7.14 -0.20
CA LEU A 75 -0.86 7.78 -0.62
C LEU A 75 -0.99 7.74 -2.14
N ALA A 76 -2.20 7.47 -2.63
CA ALA A 76 -2.57 7.66 -4.03
C ALA A 76 -3.91 8.37 -4.15
N MET A 77 -4.11 9.06 -5.27
CA MET A 77 -5.36 9.72 -5.62
C MET A 77 -5.64 9.47 -7.09
N PHE A 78 -6.85 9.04 -7.39
CA PHE A 78 -7.36 8.84 -8.75
C PHE A 78 -8.57 9.72 -8.98
N PHE A 79 -8.69 10.22 -10.20
CA PHE A 79 -9.83 11.02 -10.62
C PHE A 79 -10.05 10.81 -12.11
N GLU A 80 -11.15 10.18 -12.46
CA GLU A 80 -11.53 9.92 -13.85
C GLU A 80 -13.01 10.20 -14.04
N TYR A 81 -13.39 10.80 -15.16
CA TYR A 81 -14.78 11.03 -15.51
C TYR A 81 -14.96 11.15 -17.03
N GLU A 82 -16.11 10.76 -17.49
CA GLU A 82 -16.61 11.08 -18.83
C GLU A 82 -17.56 12.30 -18.77
N LYS A 83 -17.61 13.04 -19.85
CA LYS A 83 -18.50 14.19 -19.97
C LYS A 83 -19.37 14.03 -21.21
N TYR A 84 -20.68 13.95 -20.99
CA TYR A 84 -21.68 13.94 -22.05
C TYR A 84 -22.74 15.00 -21.77
N ASN A 85 -23.06 15.89 -22.76
CA ASN A 85 -24.05 16.97 -22.64
C ASN A 85 -23.90 17.81 -21.35
N LYS A 86 -22.67 18.21 -21.00
CA LYS A 86 -22.30 18.96 -19.78
C LYS A 86 -22.48 18.18 -18.46
N VAL A 87 -22.95 16.95 -18.49
CA VAL A 87 -23.05 16.07 -17.33
C VAL A 87 -21.73 15.32 -17.17
N LYS A 88 -21.19 15.29 -15.93
CA LYS A 88 -20.02 14.47 -15.56
C LYS A 88 -20.48 13.16 -14.98
N THR A 89 -19.95 12.05 -15.51
CA THR A 89 -20.13 10.71 -14.94
C THR A 89 -18.76 10.23 -14.46
N TYR A 90 -18.61 10.03 -13.16
CA TYR A 90 -17.35 9.55 -12.59
C TYR A 90 -17.14 8.06 -12.88
N ILE A 91 -15.91 7.70 -13.21
CA ILE A 91 -15.48 6.34 -13.46
C ILE A 91 -14.64 5.87 -12.28
N TYR A 92 -14.94 4.70 -11.75
CA TYR A 92 -14.25 4.12 -10.62
C TYR A 92 -13.67 2.76 -11.00
N SER A 93 -12.43 2.53 -10.60
CA SER A 93 -11.84 1.19 -10.70
C SER A 93 -12.49 0.25 -9.67
N ASP A 94 -12.69 -1.00 -10.07
CA ASP A 94 -13.10 -2.08 -9.16
C ASP A 94 -11.96 -2.57 -8.27
N THR A 95 -10.72 -2.17 -8.59
CA THR A 95 -9.49 -2.61 -7.90
C THR A 95 -8.59 -1.42 -7.50
N PRO A 96 -9.10 -0.41 -6.77
CA PRO A 96 -8.35 0.81 -6.47
C PRO A 96 -7.09 0.55 -5.62
N LEU A 97 -7.07 -0.51 -4.78
CA LEU A 97 -5.90 -0.83 -3.96
C LEU A 97 -4.80 -1.45 -4.80
N TYR A 98 -5.16 -2.34 -5.73
CA TYR A 98 -4.24 -2.89 -6.73
C TYR A 98 -3.64 -1.78 -7.60
N ASP A 99 -4.47 -0.89 -8.14
CA ASP A 99 -4.03 0.20 -9.02
C ASP A 99 -3.05 1.13 -8.32
N ALA A 100 -3.34 1.48 -7.06
CA ALA A 100 -2.43 2.27 -6.24
C ALA A 100 -1.10 1.53 -6.00
N SER A 101 -1.16 0.24 -5.68
CA SER A 101 0.03 -0.58 -5.44
C SER A 101 0.89 -0.69 -6.71
N MET A 102 0.28 -0.86 -7.88
CA MET A 102 0.98 -0.83 -9.17
C MET A 102 1.58 0.54 -9.47
N GLY A 103 0.87 1.62 -9.16
CA GLY A 103 1.39 2.98 -9.30
C GLY A 103 2.65 3.21 -8.45
N TRP A 104 2.65 2.75 -7.20
CA TRP A 104 3.80 2.82 -6.31
C TRP A 104 4.95 1.91 -6.74
N TYR A 105 4.66 0.69 -7.21
CA TYR A 105 5.66 -0.22 -7.76
C TYR A 105 6.34 0.36 -8.99
N ASN A 106 5.58 1.02 -9.88
CA ASN A 106 6.11 1.60 -11.11
C ASN A 106 7.17 2.68 -10.91
N GLU A 107 7.32 3.22 -9.69
CA GLU A 107 8.43 4.12 -9.35
C GLU A 107 9.81 3.43 -9.44
N ILE A 108 9.85 2.07 -9.50
CA ILE A 108 11.08 1.29 -9.75
C ILE A 108 11.79 1.72 -11.03
N LYS A 109 11.05 2.22 -12.03
CA LYS A 109 11.61 2.67 -13.31
C LYS A 109 12.59 3.84 -13.14
N ASP A 110 12.37 4.65 -12.10
CA ASP A 110 13.17 5.84 -11.78
C ASP A 110 14.09 5.58 -10.59
N TYR A 111 13.99 4.40 -9.96
CA TYR A 111 14.78 4.08 -8.79
C TYR A 111 16.15 3.51 -9.15
N GLN A 112 17.20 4.11 -8.58
CA GLN A 112 18.53 3.55 -8.54
C GLN A 112 18.87 3.17 -7.11
N TYR A 113 19.39 1.95 -6.91
CA TYR A 113 19.72 1.45 -5.57
C TYR A 113 20.66 2.42 -4.83
N SER A 114 20.13 3.00 -3.79
CA SER A 114 20.83 4.02 -3.00
C SER A 114 20.18 4.19 -1.64
N LYS A 115 20.92 4.83 -0.73
CA LYS A 115 20.35 5.27 0.56
C LYS A 115 19.22 6.27 0.34
N VAL A 116 18.18 6.14 1.16
CA VAL A 116 17.06 7.10 1.14
C VAL A 116 17.56 8.50 1.46
N LYS A 117 17.19 9.44 0.62
CA LYS A 117 17.54 10.87 0.75
C LYS A 117 16.26 11.71 0.78
N ARG A 118 16.33 12.88 1.39
CA ARG A 118 15.22 13.84 1.29
C ARG A 118 15.24 14.45 -0.12
N ASN A 119 14.55 13.80 -1.06
CA ASN A 119 14.42 14.35 -2.42
C ASN A 119 13.39 15.49 -2.41
N ARG A 120 13.87 16.71 -2.73
CA ARG A 120 12.98 17.84 -3.00
C ARG A 120 12.79 18.06 -4.50
N ILE A 121 13.69 17.52 -5.32
CA ILE A 121 13.73 17.66 -6.78
C ILE A 121 14.07 16.29 -7.35
N GLY A 122 13.33 15.86 -8.38
CA GLY A 122 13.52 14.56 -9.04
C GLY A 122 12.29 13.67 -9.01
N PRO A 123 12.38 12.47 -9.57
CA PRO A 123 11.26 11.52 -9.63
C PRO A 123 10.86 11.05 -8.23
N LYS A 124 9.58 10.72 -8.10
CA LYS A 124 9.07 10.10 -6.88
C LYS A 124 9.49 8.64 -6.86
N ILE A 125 10.18 8.24 -5.81
CA ILE A 125 10.65 6.87 -5.58
C ILE A 125 10.32 6.37 -4.16
N GLY A 126 9.76 7.24 -3.34
CA GLY A 126 9.51 6.97 -1.92
C GLY A 126 8.42 5.93 -1.67
N HIS A 127 7.46 5.81 -2.58
CA HIS A 127 6.43 4.78 -2.41
C HIS A 127 7.01 3.38 -2.68
N TYR A 128 7.80 3.22 -3.75
CA TYR A 128 8.48 1.96 -4.04
C TYR A 128 9.44 1.56 -2.91
N THR A 129 10.29 2.48 -2.43
CA THR A 129 11.26 2.16 -1.38
C THR A 129 10.58 1.77 -0.05
N GLN A 130 9.39 2.32 0.25
CA GLN A 130 8.57 1.88 1.38
C GLN A 130 8.02 0.46 1.16
N MET A 131 7.55 0.11 -0.04
CA MET A 131 7.04 -1.24 -0.34
C MET A 131 8.10 -2.31 -0.09
N VAL A 132 9.35 -2.04 -0.51
CA VAL A 132 10.46 -3.00 -0.41
C VAL A 132 11.35 -2.79 0.82
N TRP A 133 10.90 -2.00 1.80
CA TRP A 133 11.67 -1.75 3.02
C TRP A 133 11.87 -3.04 3.82
N LYS A 134 13.14 -3.45 4.00
CA LYS A 134 13.51 -4.77 4.58
C LYS A 134 12.90 -5.05 5.94
N ASP A 135 12.83 -4.05 6.82
CA ASP A 135 12.36 -4.21 8.19
C ASP A 135 10.84 -4.11 8.33
N THR A 136 10.12 -3.68 7.28
CA THR A 136 8.66 -3.67 7.27
C THR A 136 8.12 -5.09 7.17
N LYS A 137 7.11 -5.40 8.00
CA LYS A 137 6.53 -6.75 8.13
C LYS A 137 5.04 -6.80 7.78
N GLU A 138 4.34 -5.70 8.00
CA GLU A 138 2.89 -5.64 7.87
C GLU A 138 2.46 -4.49 6.96
N VAL A 139 1.38 -4.70 6.23
CA VAL A 139 0.71 -3.67 5.44
C VAL A 139 -0.80 -3.77 5.60
N GLY A 140 -1.47 -2.63 5.60
CA GLY A 140 -2.93 -2.54 5.49
C GLY A 140 -3.30 -1.37 4.60
N ILE A 141 -4.15 -1.60 3.62
CA ILE A 141 -4.52 -0.63 2.59
C ILE A 141 -6.03 -0.45 2.57
N ALA A 142 -6.49 0.78 2.38
CA ALA A 142 -7.91 1.08 2.22
C ALA A 142 -8.13 2.30 1.33
N SER A 143 -9.31 2.40 0.76
CA SER A 143 -9.74 3.52 -0.07
C SER A 143 -10.99 4.21 0.47
N ALA A 144 -11.21 5.46 0.03
CA ALA A 144 -12.44 6.19 0.23
C ALA A 144 -12.67 7.16 -0.95
N ILE A 145 -13.94 7.40 -1.28
CA ILE A 145 -14.35 8.29 -2.36
C ILE A 145 -14.87 9.59 -1.76
N SER A 146 -14.40 10.73 -2.29
CA SER A 146 -14.88 12.05 -1.91
C SER A 146 -16.17 12.41 -2.64
N LYS A 147 -16.87 13.46 -2.14
CA LYS A 147 -18.06 14.02 -2.82
C LYS A 147 -17.75 14.53 -4.24
N ASN A 148 -16.49 14.88 -4.52
CA ASN A 148 -16.05 15.39 -5.81
C ASN A 148 -15.57 14.28 -6.75
N GLY A 149 -15.77 13.00 -6.41
CA GLY A 149 -15.40 11.86 -7.24
C GLY A 149 -13.94 11.43 -7.14
N ASN A 150 -13.10 12.06 -6.31
CA ASN A 150 -11.74 11.60 -6.11
C ASN A 150 -11.73 10.31 -5.28
N VAL A 151 -10.99 9.31 -5.73
CA VAL A 151 -10.67 8.09 -4.98
C VAL A 151 -9.33 8.28 -4.28
N TYR A 152 -9.31 8.25 -2.96
CA TYR A 152 -8.10 8.31 -2.15
C TYR A 152 -7.75 6.93 -1.63
N VAL A 153 -6.50 6.50 -1.84
CA VAL A 153 -5.97 5.25 -1.31
C VAL A 153 -4.86 5.55 -0.33
N VAL A 154 -4.91 4.89 0.81
CA VAL A 154 -3.92 4.98 1.90
C VAL A 154 -3.40 3.59 2.20
N ALA A 155 -2.08 3.42 2.21
CA ALA A 155 -1.42 2.26 2.79
C ALA A 155 -0.68 2.65 4.08
N ARG A 156 -0.74 1.76 5.06
CA ARG A 156 0.01 1.81 6.32
C ARG A 156 0.97 0.65 6.39
N TYR A 157 2.17 0.90 6.88
CA TYR A 157 3.23 -0.09 6.98
C TYR A 157 3.82 -0.12 8.38
N TYR A 158 4.06 -1.33 8.90
CA TYR A 158 4.68 -1.50 10.21
C TYR A 158 5.75 -2.61 10.20
N PRO A 159 6.93 -2.37 10.81
CA PRO A 159 7.48 -1.05 11.13
C PRO A 159 7.53 -0.10 9.94
N ALA A 160 7.63 1.21 10.21
CA ALA A 160 7.82 2.21 9.16
C ALA A 160 9.13 1.96 8.40
N GLY A 161 9.21 2.47 7.18
CA GLY A 161 10.42 2.49 6.37
C GLY A 161 10.87 3.91 6.02
N ASN A 162 11.70 3.98 4.98
CA ASN A 162 12.20 5.22 4.43
C ASN A 162 13.00 6.08 5.40
N TYR A 163 13.77 5.46 6.30
CA TYR A 163 14.69 6.17 7.17
C TYR A 163 15.83 6.80 6.37
N LEU A 164 16.01 8.12 6.57
CA LEU A 164 17.05 8.87 5.85
C LEU A 164 18.45 8.32 6.14
N GLY A 165 19.23 8.11 5.09
CA GLY A 165 20.60 7.58 5.19
C GLY A 165 20.68 6.05 5.22
N GLU A 166 19.56 5.34 5.21
CA GLU A 166 19.51 3.88 5.18
C GLU A 166 19.15 3.36 3.79
N TYR A 167 19.55 2.11 3.50
CA TYR A 167 19.16 1.40 2.29
C TYR A 167 17.82 0.69 2.51
N PRO A 168 16.92 0.64 1.52
CA PRO A 168 15.62 -0.03 1.66
C PRO A 168 15.75 -1.56 1.77
N TYR A 169 16.78 -2.16 1.14
CA TYR A 169 17.09 -3.59 1.16
C TYR A 169 18.58 -3.86 0.99
#